data_deb7d73474ccc886cd09a9fa25eaa217
#
_entry.id   deb7d73474ccc886cd09a9fa25eaa217
#
_cell.length_a   1.000
_cell.length_b   1.000
_cell.length_c   1.000
_cell.angle_alpha   90.00
_cell.angle_beta   90.00
_cell.angle_gamma   90.00
#
_symmetry.space_group_name_H-M   'P 1'
#
loop_
_entity.id
_entity.type
_entity.pdbx_description
1 polymer ?
#
loop_
_entity_poly.entity_id
_entity_poly.type
_entity_poly.pdbx_seq_one_letter_code
_entity_poly.pdbx_strand_id
1 'polypeptide(L)'
;MNTLLAQEIHDKALACGYDDCGIVPLDALDFYKERMIKRLEDVPESKKVYAHSNAFLTLKENYPWAQSIVVCTEYFGAYKFPASLQKRYAKGLLLSLANIPDGVEVKQRRSFETWFNDKNIQFIGGETAKPTGVVPLRPASVAAGLGIYRKNNFFYGPKGSNYELVAYLIDKSCEYIHDTDIPPCPDSCN
;
A
#
# COMPACT_ATOMS: atom_id res chain seq x y z
N MET A 1 16.55 -15.40 2.35
CA MET A 1 15.14 -14.99 2.31
C MET A 1 14.24 -16.21 2.18
N ASN A 2 13.08 -16.22 2.85
CA ASN A 2 12.16 -17.37 2.82
C ASN A 2 11.18 -17.23 1.65
N THR A 3 11.53 -17.77 0.50
CA THR A 3 10.72 -17.69 -0.74
C THR A 3 9.39 -18.43 -0.61
N LEU A 4 9.36 -19.55 0.13
CA LEU A 4 8.12 -20.32 0.34
C LEU A 4 7.09 -19.51 1.13
N LEU A 5 7.51 -18.86 2.23
CA LEU A 5 6.63 -18.00 3.03
C LEU A 5 6.14 -16.79 2.22
N ALA A 6 7.01 -16.20 1.38
CA ALA A 6 6.62 -15.09 0.53
C ALA A 6 5.50 -15.48 -0.43
N GLN A 7 5.60 -16.66 -1.06
CA GLN A 7 4.55 -17.20 -1.92
C GLN A 7 3.27 -17.48 -1.12
N GLU A 8 3.37 -18.07 0.08
CA GLU A 8 2.19 -18.32 0.92
C GLU A 8 1.45 -17.02 1.30
N ILE A 9 2.19 -15.93 1.62
CA ILE A 9 1.61 -14.62 1.92
C ILE A 9 0.90 -14.06 0.70
N HIS A 10 1.56 -14.08 -0.46
CA HIS A 10 0.99 -13.62 -1.72
C HIS A 10 -0.31 -14.36 -2.04
N ASP A 11 -0.27 -15.70 -2.08
CA ASP A 11 -1.44 -16.54 -2.42
C ASP A 11 -2.59 -16.32 -1.43
N LYS A 12 -2.27 -16.14 -0.14
CA LYS A 12 -3.28 -15.84 0.87
C LYS A 12 -3.92 -14.48 0.69
N ALA A 13 -3.14 -13.45 0.31
CA ALA A 13 -3.69 -12.14 0.01
C ALA A 13 -4.71 -12.21 -1.14
N LEU A 14 -4.35 -12.89 -2.24
CA LEU A 14 -5.28 -13.12 -3.35
C LEU A 14 -6.54 -13.89 -2.91
N ALA A 15 -6.37 -14.94 -2.10
CA ALA A 15 -7.49 -15.71 -1.55
C ALA A 15 -8.39 -14.88 -0.62
N CYS A 16 -7.88 -13.84 0.01
CA CYS A 16 -8.66 -12.88 0.80
C CYS A 16 -9.40 -11.86 -0.06
N GLY A 17 -9.08 -11.76 -1.37
CA GLY A 17 -9.76 -10.88 -2.31
C GLY A 17 -8.96 -9.65 -2.74
N TYR A 18 -7.68 -9.51 -2.35
CA TYR A 18 -6.80 -8.50 -2.92
C TYR A 18 -6.52 -8.79 -4.39
N ASP A 19 -6.36 -7.75 -5.21
CA ASP A 19 -6.01 -7.91 -6.63
C ASP A 19 -4.57 -8.38 -6.81
N ASP A 20 -3.69 -7.92 -5.93
CA ASP A 20 -2.28 -8.31 -5.95
C ASP A 20 -1.60 -8.01 -4.61
N CYS A 21 -0.45 -8.65 -4.38
CA CYS A 21 0.33 -8.51 -3.16
C CYS A 21 1.83 -8.63 -3.48
N GLY A 22 2.62 -7.70 -2.98
CA GLY A 22 4.08 -7.77 -3.06
C GLY A 22 4.72 -7.64 -1.69
N ILE A 23 5.96 -8.06 -1.57
CA ILE A 23 6.69 -8.06 -0.30
C ILE A 23 8.10 -7.55 -0.57
N VAL A 24 8.52 -6.56 0.22
CA VAL A 24 9.85 -5.97 0.12
C VAL A 24 10.53 -5.87 1.48
N PRO A 25 11.85 -5.91 1.54
CA PRO A 25 12.59 -5.61 2.76
C PRO A 25 12.44 -4.14 3.15
N LEU A 26 12.68 -3.79 4.42
CA LEU A 26 12.51 -2.42 4.91
C LEU A 26 13.40 -1.40 4.19
N ASP A 27 14.62 -1.80 3.79
CA ASP A 27 15.57 -0.96 3.09
C ASP A 27 15.15 -0.63 1.64
N ALA A 28 14.20 -1.37 1.07
CA ALA A 28 13.60 -1.00 -0.21
C ALA A 28 12.96 0.41 -0.20
N LEU A 29 12.75 1.01 0.98
CA LEU A 29 12.25 2.38 1.14
C LEU A 29 13.36 3.43 1.36
N ASP A 30 14.62 3.08 1.33
CA ASP A 30 15.71 4.04 1.58
C ASP A 30 15.71 5.18 0.55
N PHE A 31 15.36 4.89 -0.73
CA PHE A 31 15.17 5.94 -1.75
C PHE A 31 14.10 6.97 -1.39
N TYR A 32 13.02 6.54 -0.74
CA TYR A 32 11.98 7.46 -0.26
C TYR A 32 12.49 8.33 0.88
N LYS A 33 13.23 7.73 1.81
CA LYS A 33 13.85 8.43 2.93
C LYS A 33 14.78 9.54 2.43
N GLU A 34 15.67 9.23 1.51
CA GLU A 34 16.61 10.19 0.91
C GLU A 34 15.87 11.35 0.21
N ARG A 35 14.88 11.04 -0.62
CA ARG A 35 14.06 12.05 -1.30
C ARG A 35 13.30 12.94 -0.34
N MET A 36 12.75 12.37 0.75
CA MET A 36 12.02 13.13 1.74
C MET A 36 12.95 14.06 2.52
N ILE A 37 14.11 13.57 2.95
CA ILE A 37 15.13 14.38 3.64
C ILE A 37 15.52 15.56 2.75
N LYS A 38 15.91 15.29 1.49
CA LYS A 38 16.26 16.34 0.53
C LYS A 38 15.13 17.35 0.35
N ARG A 39 13.87 16.92 0.24
CA ARG A 39 12.74 17.84 0.12
C ARG A 39 12.57 18.74 1.34
N LEU A 40 12.78 18.21 2.54
CA LEU A 40 12.69 18.98 3.79
C LEU A 40 13.84 19.98 3.94
N GLU A 41 14.98 19.71 3.32
CA GLU A 41 16.12 20.64 3.22
C GLU A 41 15.86 21.72 2.17
N ASP A 42 15.43 21.35 0.96
CA ASP A 42 15.18 22.26 -0.16
C ASP A 42 13.98 23.19 0.12
N VAL A 43 12.99 22.74 0.89
CA VAL A 43 11.76 23.50 1.22
C VAL A 43 11.44 23.38 2.71
N PRO A 44 12.15 24.11 3.58
CA PRO A 44 12.01 23.99 5.05
C PRO A 44 10.59 24.24 5.58
N GLU A 45 9.80 25.09 4.91
CA GLU A 45 8.42 25.39 5.27
C GLU A 45 7.52 24.17 5.16
N SER A 46 7.89 23.21 4.32
CA SER A 46 7.14 21.96 4.12
C SER A 46 7.18 21.02 5.34
N LYS A 47 8.10 21.26 6.30
CA LYS A 47 8.26 20.41 7.51
C LYS A 47 6.94 20.27 8.30
N LYS A 48 6.14 21.33 8.38
CA LYS A 48 4.84 21.29 9.07
C LYS A 48 3.84 20.40 8.35
N VAL A 49 3.82 20.44 7.02
CA VAL A 49 2.91 19.65 6.18
C VAL A 49 3.26 18.16 6.26
N TYR A 50 4.55 17.84 6.26
CA TYR A 50 5.04 16.47 6.28
C TYR A 50 5.35 15.92 7.68
N ALA A 51 4.96 16.62 8.75
CA ALA A 51 5.26 16.19 10.12
C ALA A 51 4.79 14.77 10.43
N HIS A 52 3.62 14.38 9.90
CA HIS A 52 3.08 13.02 10.04
C HIS A 52 3.92 11.95 9.30
N SER A 53 4.67 12.35 8.28
CA SER A 53 5.51 11.44 7.48
C SER A 53 6.88 11.18 8.12
N ASN A 54 7.24 11.92 9.18
CA ASN A 54 8.53 11.73 9.85
C ASN A 54 8.68 10.32 10.43
N ALA A 55 7.57 9.71 10.88
CA ALA A 55 7.57 8.34 11.37
C ALA A 55 8.04 7.33 10.31
N PHE A 56 7.86 7.63 9.02
CA PHE A 56 8.31 6.76 7.92
C PHE A 56 9.83 6.84 7.68
N LEU A 57 10.50 7.87 8.18
CA LEU A 57 11.95 8.04 8.05
C LEU A 57 12.72 7.19 9.07
N THR A 58 12.04 6.73 10.13
CA THR A 58 12.60 6.01 11.28
C THR A 58 11.89 4.67 11.49
N LEU A 59 11.58 3.95 10.40
CA LEU A 59 10.83 2.68 10.49
C LEU A 59 11.57 1.63 11.34
N LYS A 60 12.88 1.49 11.14
CA LYS A 60 13.70 0.51 11.87
C LYS A 60 13.80 0.83 13.35
N GLU A 61 13.83 2.12 13.70
CA GLU A 61 13.85 2.59 15.08
C GLU A 61 12.48 2.41 15.76
N ASN A 62 11.40 2.70 15.04
CA ASN A 62 10.04 2.59 15.55
C ASN A 62 9.58 1.12 15.67
N TYR A 63 10.05 0.27 14.75
CA TYR A 63 9.66 -1.14 14.65
C TYR A 63 10.90 -2.04 14.49
N PRO A 64 11.76 -2.15 15.54
CA PRO A 64 13.04 -2.87 15.43
C PRO A 64 12.87 -4.37 15.18
N TRP A 65 11.69 -4.92 15.42
CA TRP A 65 11.34 -6.31 15.13
C TRP A 65 10.93 -6.55 13.67
N ALA A 66 10.53 -5.51 12.93
CA ALA A 66 10.05 -5.65 11.55
C ALA A 66 11.20 -5.96 10.59
N GLN A 67 10.96 -6.87 9.65
CA GLN A 67 11.94 -7.31 8.67
C GLN A 67 11.49 -7.08 7.23
N SER A 68 10.18 -7.18 6.95
CA SER A 68 9.63 -6.98 5.62
C SER A 68 8.35 -6.15 5.66
N ILE A 69 8.00 -5.60 4.51
CA ILE A 69 6.77 -4.85 4.24
C ILE A 69 5.95 -5.66 3.26
N VAL A 70 4.77 -6.10 3.67
CA VAL A 70 3.75 -6.68 2.80
C VAL A 70 2.85 -5.55 2.31
N VAL A 71 2.66 -5.44 1.00
CA VAL A 71 1.79 -4.44 0.38
C VAL A 71 0.76 -5.13 -0.48
N CYS A 72 -0.51 -4.82 -0.26
CA CYS A 72 -1.62 -5.35 -1.04
C CYS A 72 -2.32 -4.22 -1.80
N THR A 73 -2.85 -4.55 -2.97
CA THR A 73 -3.62 -3.65 -3.81
C THR A 73 -5.05 -4.13 -3.97
N GLU A 74 -5.99 -3.21 -4.01
CA GLU A 74 -7.40 -3.47 -4.27
C GLU A 74 -7.94 -2.46 -5.28
N TYR A 75 -8.43 -2.95 -6.43
CA TYR A 75 -8.97 -2.13 -7.49
C TYR A 75 -10.44 -1.83 -7.28
N PHE A 76 -10.78 -0.60 -6.92
CA PHE A 76 -12.17 -0.16 -6.71
C PHE A 76 -12.83 0.46 -7.94
N GLY A 77 -12.13 0.63 -9.06
CA GLY A 77 -12.69 1.20 -10.28
C GLY A 77 -13.78 0.36 -10.95
N ALA A 78 -13.92 -0.90 -10.55
CA ALA A 78 -14.98 -1.81 -11.03
C ALA A 78 -16.36 -1.55 -10.40
N TYR A 79 -16.45 -0.81 -9.30
CA TYR A 79 -17.73 -0.55 -8.64
C TYR A 79 -18.71 0.16 -9.55
N LYS A 80 -19.90 -0.44 -9.68
CA LYS A 80 -21.00 0.09 -10.50
C LYS A 80 -21.99 0.83 -9.62
N PHE A 81 -22.35 2.02 -10.02
CA PHE A 81 -23.43 2.77 -9.38
C PHE A 81 -24.77 2.12 -9.75
N PRO A 82 -25.71 1.93 -8.80
CA PRO A 82 -27.02 1.37 -9.10
C PRO A 82 -27.72 2.12 -10.22
N ALA A 83 -28.27 1.42 -11.20
CA ALA A 83 -28.89 2.02 -12.38
C ALA A 83 -30.04 2.99 -12.02
N SER A 84 -30.76 2.73 -10.93
CA SER A 84 -31.82 3.60 -10.41
C SER A 84 -31.34 4.98 -9.98
N LEU A 85 -30.05 5.11 -9.63
CA LEU A 85 -29.45 6.37 -9.17
C LEU A 85 -28.69 7.10 -10.27
N GLN A 86 -28.32 6.43 -11.36
CA GLN A 86 -27.50 7.01 -12.42
C GLN A 86 -28.11 8.21 -13.13
N LYS A 87 -29.44 8.30 -13.19
CA LYS A 87 -30.16 9.42 -13.82
C LYS A 87 -30.28 10.66 -12.92
N ARG A 88 -30.12 10.50 -11.62
CA ARG A 88 -30.36 11.56 -10.63
C ARG A 88 -29.11 12.14 -10.01
N TYR A 89 -28.02 11.37 -9.99
CA TYR A 89 -26.82 11.71 -9.25
C TYR A 89 -25.58 11.50 -10.11
N ALA A 90 -24.64 12.42 -10.03
CA ALA A 90 -23.29 12.20 -10.57
C ALA A 90 -22.59 11.07 -9.80
N LYS A 91 -21.83 10.25 -10.51
CA LYS A 91 -21.00 9.21 -9.88
C LYS A 91 -19.84 9.87 -9.16
N GLY A 92 -19.79 9.71 -7.85
CA GLY A 92 -18.64 10.05 -7.00
C GLY A 92 -18.23 8.82 -6.19
N LEU A 93 -16.94 8.61 -6.02
CA LEU A 93 -16.40 7.60 -5.12
C LEU A 93 -15.81 8.32 -3.91
N LEU A 94 -16.38 8.07 -2.74
CA LEU A 94 -15.79 8.46 -1.48
C LEU A 94 -14.89 7.33 -1.02
N LEU A 95 -13.58 7.55 -1.09
CA LEU A 95 -12.55 6.60 -0.72
C LEU A 95 -12.32 6.59 0.79
N SER A 96 -13.21 5.98 1.53
CA SER A 96 -12.93 5.57 2.91
C SER A 96 -13.71 4.30 3.21
N LEU A 97 -13.35 3.26 2.50
CA LEU A 97 -13.95 1.94 2.63
C LEU A 97 -13.75 1.39 4.05
N ALA A 98 -12.65 1.75 4.70
CA ALA A 98 -12.36 1.41 6.09
C ALA A 98 -13.42 1.93 7.10
N ASN A 99 -14.27 2.87 6.71
CA ASN A 99 -15.31 3.43 7.55
C ASN A 99 -16.69 2.76 7.36
N ILE A 100 -16.78 1.74 6.50
CA ILE A 100 -18.01 0.95 6.34
C ILE A 100 -17.90 -0.29 7.23
N PRO A 101 -18.54 -0.31 8.41
CA PRO A 101 -18.53 -1.49 9.27
C PRO A 101 -19.03 -2.71 8.49
N ASP A 102 -18.32 -3.83 8.60
CA ASP A 102 -18.62 -5.08 7.89
C ASP A 102 -18.63 -5.00 6.36
N GLY A 103 -18.00 -3.97 5.79
CA GLY A 103 -17.69 -3.87 4.37
C GLY A 103 -16.83 -5.04 3.87
N VAL A 104 -16.81 -5.24 2.56
CA VAL A 104 -16.01 -6.32 1.94
C VAL A 104 -14.54 -6.13 2.30
N GLU A 105 -14.04 -4.92 2.23
CA GLU A 105 -12.64 -4.55 2.49
C GLU A 105 -12.24 -4.80 3.94
N VAL A 106 -13.13 -4.51 4.89
CA VAL A 106 -12.91 -4.78 6.31
C VAL A 106 -12.80 -6.29 6.57
N LYS A 107 -13.70 -7.09 5.97
CA LYS A 107 -13.68 -8.55 6.09
C LYS A 107 -12.42 -9.15 5.47
N GLN A 108 -12.00 -8.64 4.34
CA GLN A 108 -10.79 -9.01 3.62
C GLN A 108 -9.55 -8.78 4.49
N ARG A 109 -9.39 -7.58 5.06
CA ARG A 109 -8.29 -7.25 5.98
C ARG A 109 -8.30 -8.15 7.20
N ARG A 110 -9.43 -8.31 7.88
CA ARG A 110 -9.56 -9.19 9.05
C ARG A 110 -9.22 -10.64 8.73
N SER A 111 -9.64 -11.15 7.58
CA SER A 111 -9.30 -12.52 7.16
C SER A 111 -7.79 -12.68 6.96
N PHE A 112 -7.13 -11.69 6.39
CA PHE A 112 -5.68 -11.71 6.18
C PHE A 112 -4.92 -11.57 7.50
N GLU A 113 -5.33 -10.67 8.37
CA GLU A 113 -4.75 -10.47 9.70
C GLU A 113 -4.93 -11.69 10.62
N THR A 114 -6.10 -12.34 10.55
CA THR A 114 -6.33 -13.62 11.26
C THR A 114 -5.34 -14.68 10.81
N TRP A 115 -5.09 -14.79 9.50
CA TRP A 115 -4.12 -15.74 8.98
C TRP A 115 -2.68 -15.43 9.43
N PHE A 116 -2.29 -14.17 9.54
CA PHE A 116 -0.99 -13.81 10.13
C PHE A 116 -0.88 -14.31 11.57
N ASN A 117 -1.92 -14.13 12.37
CA ASN A 117 -1.96 -14.64 13.75
C ASN A 117 -1.85 -16.17 13.80
N ASP A 118 -2.59 -16.89 12.95
CA ASP A 118 -2.57 -18.36 12.85
C ASP A 118 -1.18 -18.89 12.46
N LYS A 119 -0.44 -18.13 11.66
CA LYS A 119 0.94 -18.43 11.25
C LYS A 119 2.01 -17.95 12.24
N ASN A 120 1.64 -17.34 13.36
CA ASN A 120 2.55 -16.71 14.32
C ASN A 120 3.49 -15.68 13.62
N ILE A 121 2.93 -14.88 12.75
CA ILE A 121 3.58 -13.73 12.12
C ILE A 121 3.19 -12.49 12.91
N GLN A 122 4.15 -11.86 13.59
CA GLN A 122 3.92 -10.57 14.21
C GLN A 122 3.76 -9.51 13.11
N PHE A 123 2.74 -8.68 13.21
CA PHE A 123 2.49 -7.62 12.24
C PHE A 123 1.94 -6.35 12.89
N ILE A 124 2.06 -5.24 12.13
CA ILE A 124 1.32 -4.00 12.36
C ILE A 124 0.97 -3.40 10.99
N GLY A 125 -0.24 -2.92 10.85
CA GLY A 125 -0.75 -2.36 9.59
C GLY A 125 -2.25 -2.63 9.44
N GLY A 126 -2.78 -2.54 8.23
CA GLY A 126 -4.18 -2.82 7.96
C GLY A 126 -5.14 -2.04 8.85
N GLU A 127 -6.05 -2.74 9.54
CA GLU A 127 -7.01 -2.11 10.47
C GLU A 127 -6.36 -1.60 11.76
N THR A 128 -5.25 -2.19 12.18
CA THR A 128 -4.55 -1.77 13.40
C THR A 128 -3.71 -0.53 13.22
N ALA A 129 -3.50 -0.08 11.97
CA ALA A 129 -2.76 1.11 11.67
C ALA A 129 -3.49 2.37 12.12
N LYS A 130 -2.73 3.35 12.60
CA LYS A 130 -3.25 4.70 12.81
C LYS A 130 -3.71 5.28 11.45
N PRO A 131 -4.55 6.34 11.44
CA PRO A 131 -5.05 6.95 10.19
C PRO A 131 -3.96 7.34 9.19
N THR A 132 -2.72 7.52 9.64
CA THR A 132 -1.56 7.87 8.80
C THR A 132 -0.85 6.66 8.19
N GLY A 133 -1.27 5.42 8.54
CA GLY A 133 -0.58 4.19 8.14
C GLY A 133 0.73 3.95 8.90
N VAL A 134 1.40 2.84 8.60
CA VAL A 134 2.69 2.46 9.19
C VAL A 134 3.86 2.70 8.24
N VAL A 135 3.61 2.68 6.92
CA VAL A 135 4.61 2.92 5.87
C VAL A 135 4.06 3.87 4.81
N PRO A 136 4.91 4.53 4.02
CA PRO A 136 4.48 5.31 2.87
C PRO A 136 3.96 4.36 1.78
N LEU A 137 2.64 4.18 1.70
CA LEU A 137 1.98 3.14 0.89
C LEU A 137 2.40 3.14 -0.58
N ARG A 138 2.34 4.32 -1.24
CA ARG A 138 2.70 4.42 -2.67
C ARG A 138 4.15 4.06 -2.96
N PRO A 139 5.17 4.58 -2.23
CA PRO A 139 6.56 4.13 -2.38
C PRO A 139 6.72 2.63 -2.18
N ALA A 140 6.09 2.06 -1.15
CA ALA A 140 6.16 0.63 -0.86
C ALA A 140 5.55 -0.21 -2.01
N SER A 141 4.39 0.21 -2.55
CA SER A 141 3.77 -0.48 -3.68
C SER A 141 4.63 -0.45 -4.96
N VAL A 142 5.30 0.68 -5.22
CA VAL A 142 6.21 0.80 -6.36
C VAL A 142 7.47 -0.05 -6.16
N ALA A 143 8.04 -0.05 -4.95
CA ALA A 143 9.18 -0.91 -4.62
C ALA A 143 8.85 -2.40 -4.77
N ALA A 144 7.61 -2.79 -4.45
CA ALA A 144 7.10 -4.15 -4.62
C ALA A 144 6.75 -4.52 -6.08
N GLY A 145 6.92 -3.60 -7.04
CA GLY A 145 6.62 -3.82 -8.46
C GLY A 145 5.14 -3.88 -8.80
N LEU A 146 4.24 -3.49 -7.88
CA LEU A 146 2.79 -3.53 -8.09
C LEU A 146 2.26 -2.42 -9.03
N GLY A 147 3.11 -1.47 -9.36
CA GLY A 147 2.77 -0.36 -10.23
C GLY A 147 3.86 0.70 -10.28
N ILE A 148 3.52 1.85 -10.84
CA ILE A 148 4.45 2.96 -11.04
C ILE A 148 3.90 4.29 -10.52
N TYR A 149 4.80 5.25 -10.31
CA TYR A 149 4.42 6.64 -10.18
C TYR A 149 4.24 7.31 -11.53
N ARG A 150 3.23 8.14 -11.63
CA ARG A 150 3.08 9.08 -12.74
C ARG A 150 3.44 10.52 -12.31
N LYS A 151 3.55 11.45 -13.27
CA LYS A 151 3.92 12.86 -13.01
C LYS A 151 2.99 13.58 -12.02
N ASN A 152 1.72 13.17 -11.94
CA ASN A 152 0.75 13.65 -10.96
C ASN A 152 0.93 13.09 -9.54
N ASN A 153 1.99 12.32 -9.31
CA ASN A 153 2.30 11.66 -8.04
C ASN A 153 1.24 10.64 -7.57
N PHE A 154 0.39 10.13 -8.47
CA PHE A 154 -0.49 9.02 -8.18
C PHE A 154 0.19 7.69 -8.49
N PHE A 155 -0.21 6.65 -7.74
CA PHE A 155 0.10 5.27 -8.06
C PHE A 155 -0.79 4.79 -9.21
N TYR A 156 -0.20 4.07 -10.15
CA TYR A 156 -0.88 3.42 -11.27
C TYR A 156 -0.48 1.95 -11.29
N GLY A 157 -1.45 1.09 -11.05
CA GLY A 157 -1.36 -0.35 -11.29
C GLY A 157 -1.85 -0.71 -12.71
N PRO A 158 -1.94 -2.02 -13.05
CA PRO A 158 -2.32 -2.49 -14.38
C PRO A 158 -3.69 -1.97 -14.88
N LYS A 159 -4.64 -1.71 -13.98
CA LYS A 159 -6.00 -1.23 -14.30
C LYS A 159 -6.17 0.29 -14.17
N GLY A 160 -5.09 1.06 -14.00
CA GLY A 160 -5.13 2.53 -13.84
C GLY A 160 -4.79 3.00 -12.43
N SER A 161 -5.41 4.10 -11.96
CA SER A 161 -5.08 4.73 -10.67
C SER A 161 -6.08 4.47 -9.55
N ASN A 162 -7.17 3.76 -9.82
CA ASN A 162 -8.24 3.51 -8.85
C ASN A 162 -7.93 2.31 -7.94
N TYR A 163 -6.84 2.40 -7.18
CA TYR A 163 -6.43 1.39 -6.23
C TYR A 163 -6.45 1.92 -4.80
N GLU A 164 -6.97 1.13 -3.89
CA GLU A 164 -6.64 1.21 -2.48
C GLU A 164 -5.37 0.41 -2.22
N LEU A 165 -4.53 0.93 -1.33
CA LEU A 165 -3.26 0.33 -0.95
C LEU A 165 -3.29 0.04 0.55
N VAL A 166 -2.94 -1.18 0.91
CA VAL A 166 -2.85 -1.62 2.31
C VAL A 166 -1.47 -2.19 2.55
N ALA A 167 -0.86 -1.85 3.68
CA ALA A 167 0.45 -2.39 4.01
C ALA A 167 0.56 -2.86 5.46
N TYR A 168 1.43 -3.84 5.64
CA TYR A 168 1.77 -4.44 6.93
C TYR A 168 3.29 -4.52 7.06
N LEU A 169 3.81 -4.14 8.22
CA LEU A 169 5.15 -4.55 8.65
C LEU A 169 5.04 -5.94 9.27
N ILE A 170 5.97 -6.83 8.95
CA ILE A 170 6.01 -8.20 9.50
C ILE A 170 7.38 -8.55 10.06
N ASP A 171 7.43 -9.48 11.04
CA ASP A 171 8.65 -9.95 11.71
C ASP A 171 9.40 -11.05 10.93
N LYS A 172 8.99 -11.34 9.71
CA LYS A 172 9.60 -12.37 8.87
C LYS A 172 10.39 -11.73 7.74
N SER A 173 11.60 -12.27 7.47
CA SER A 173 12.43 -11.88 6.33
C SER A 173 12.01 -12.68 5.10
N CYS A 174 11.28 -12.04 4.20
CA CYS A 174 10.85 -12.62 2.93
C CYS A 174 10.68 -11.52 1.87
N GLU A 175 10.63 -11.91 0.60
CA GLU A 175 10.53 -11.00 -0.53
C GLU A 175 9.73 -11.64 -1.65
N TYR A 176 8.83 -10.84 -2.25
CA TYR A 176 8.06 -11.16 -3.44
C TYR A 176 7.85 -9.87 -4.24
N ILE A 177 8.69 -9.65 -5.23
CA ILE A 177 8.69 -8.45 -6.07
C ILE A 177 8.18 -8.81 -7.45
N HIS A 178 7.26 -8.03 -7.97
CA HIS A 178 6.72 -8.19 -9.31
C HIS A 178 7.57 -7.43 -10.34
N ASP A 179 7.66 -7.98 -11.54
CA ASP A 179 8.09 -7.22 -12.71
C ASP A 179 6.88 -6.46 -13.25
N THR A 180 6.99 -5.13 -13.34
CA THR A 180 5.90 -4.31 -13.86
C THR A 180 6.15 -3.89 -15.30
N ASP A 181 5.20 -4.21 -16.20
CA ASP A 181 5.21 -3.83 -17.61
C ASP A 181 4.46 -2.50 -17.88
N ILE A 182 4.10 -1.77 -16.82
CA ILE A 182 3.34 -0.53 -16.96
C ILE A 182 4.24 0.55 -17.57
N PRO A 183 3.91 1.08 -18.75
CA PRO A 183 4.75 2.09 -19.39
C PRO A 183 4.78 3.39 -18.58
N PRO A 184 5.92 4.09 -18.53
CA PRO A 184 6.02 5.40 -17.90
C PRO A 184 5.11 6.43 -18.57
N CYS A 185 5.00 7.62 -17.98
CA CYS A 185 4.33 8.72 -18.64
C CYS A 185 5.02 9.01 -19.99
N PRO A 186 4.27 9.25 -21.08
CA PRO A 186 4.86 9.71 -22.31
C PRO A 186 5.52 11.08 -22.10
N ASP A 187 6.53 11.41 -22.93
CA ASP A 187 7.25 12.69 -22.83
C ASP A 187 6.35 13.91 -23.01
N SER A 188 5.29 13.73 -23.81
CA SER A 188 4.26 14.76 -24.03
C SER A 188 3.33 15.02 -22.85
N CYS A 189 3.42 14.24 -21.79
CA CYS A 189 2.62 14.44 -20.57
C CYS A 189 3.24 15.57 -19.74
N ASN A 190 2.60 16.73 -19.73
CA ASN A 190 2.98 17.92 -18.96
C ASN A 190 2.27 17.96 -17.60
#